data_d69330b109d776b0172ed8e7b0031b3a
#
_entry.id   d69330b109d776b0172ed8e7b0031b3a
#
_cell.length_a   1.000
_cell.length_b   1.000
_cell.length_c   1.000
_cell.angle_alpha   90.00
_cell.angle_beta   90.00
_cell.angle_gamma   90.00
#
_symmetry.space_group_name_H-M   'P 1'
#
loop_
_entity.id
_entity.type
_entity.pdbx_description
1 polymer ?
#
loop_
_entity_poly.entity_id
_entity_poly.type
_entity_poly.pdbx_seq_one_letter_code
_entity_poly.pdbx_strand_id
1 'polypeptide(L)'
;MNKLPVLGVLGGMGPVITVEFLKTIYEYNQYIDNEQEAPNVIVFSLPSAPDRTTSVHSGNEREFIDFVQIHLEKLNQLVDRIVIGCCTAHYALAHLPEHQTNKVISLIKIADQQLQEHDEPALLLAGTGTYKKKLFERGCTAANQIISPDEKDHRLIHEMIFKVLKRGQNPLAILEDVQKLLNKYKTRSFISGCTEFHILAKYLKLNGIDSIQAIDPLITIAQNLSQLLEPTASNSNNSNLILESMKLPQQLYPSPINSFV
;
A
#
# COMPACT_ATOMS: atom_id res chain seq x y z
N MET A 1 26.00 17.20 -11.05
CA MET A 1 25.13 16.82 -9.93
C MET A 1 24.26 15.66 -10.40
N ASN A 2 24.39 14.47 -9.82
CA ASN A 2 23.45 13.39 -10.09
C ASN A 2 22.08 13.82 -9.59
N LYS A 3 21.10 13.84 -10.48
CA LYS A 3 19.73 14.17 -10.13
C LYS A 3 19.19 13.05 -9.21
N LEU A 4 18.83 13.40 -7.97
CA LEU A 4 18.16 12.44 -7.08
C LEU A 4 16.86 11.99 -7.72
N PRO A 5 16.53 10.69 -7.68
CA PRO A 5 15.30 10.17 -8.23
C PRO A 5 14.09 10.73 -7.46
N VAL A 6 12.96 10.82 -8.15
CA VAL A 6 11.73 11.40 -7.63
C VAL A 6 10.62 10.35 -7.59
N LEU A 7 10.00 10.16 -6.43
CA LEU A 7 8.79 9.38 -6.27
C LEU A 7 7.55 10.22 -6.56
N GLY A 8 6.65 9.71 -7.38
CA GLY A 8 5.29 10.24 -7.54
C GLY A 8 4.30 9.47 -6.67
N VAL A 9 3.38 10.17 -6.03
CA VAL A 9 2.25 9.55 -5.33
C VAL A 9 0.96 10.05 -5.92
N LEU A 10 0.20 9.18 -6.57
CA LEU A 10 -1.18 9.44 -6.96
C LEU A 10 -2.10 9.01 -5.81
N GLY A 11 -2.49 10.00 -5.01
CA GLY A 11 -3.25 9.84 -3.78
C GLY A 11 -4.58 10.60 -3.78
N GLY A 12 -5.09 10.89 -2.57
CA GLY A 12 -6.39 11.53 -2.36
C GLY A 12 -7.56 10.54 -2.35
N MET A 13 -7.30 9.28 -2.59
CA MET A 13 -8.28 8.18 -2.67
C MET A 13 -8.36 7.26 -1.42
N GLY A 14 -7.99 7.58 -0.21
CA GLY A 14 -8.29 8.62 0.69
C GLY A 14 -7.15 9.63 0.98
N PRO A 15 -7.53 10.82 1.35
CA PRO A 15 -6.58 11.88 1.67
C PRO A 15 -5.80 11.61 2.97
N VAL A 16 -6.42 11.05 3.98
CA VAL A 16 -5.76 10.74 5.26
C VAL A 16 -4.60 9.76 5.06
N ILE A 17 -4.86 8.64 4.36
CA ILE A 17 -3.81 7.65 4.09
C ILE A 17 -2.72 8.19 3.16
N THR A 18 -3.04 9.12 2.27
CA THR A 18 -2.03 9.77 1.41
C THR A 18 -1.01 10.55 2.25
N VAL A 19 -1.48 11.30 3.25
CA VAL A 19 -0.61 12.04 4.19
C VAL A 19 0.17 11.07 5.08
N GLU A 20 -0.48 10.02 5.59
CA GLU A 20 0.17 9.04 6.45
C GLU A 20 1.27 8.27 5.69
N PHE A 21 1.05 7.93 4.42
CA PHE A 21 2.08 7.30 3.60
C PHE A 21 3.27 8.22 3.35
N LEU A 22 3.03 9.50 3.06
CA LEU A 22 4.11 10.48 2.92
C LEU A 22 4.94 10.58 4.22
N LYS A 23 4.26 10.62 5.37
CA LYS A 23 4.90 10.60 6.68
C LYS A 23 5.73 9.33 6.86
N THR A 24 5.17 8.16 6.50
CA THR A 24 5.86 6.87 6.58
C THR A 24 7.13 6.83 5.73
N ILE A 25 7.10 7.40 4.51
CA ILE A 25 8.29 7.51 3.67
C ILE A 25 9.42 8.22 4.42
N TYR A 26 9.14 9.38 5.02
CA TYR A 26 10.17 10.13 5.73
C TYR A 26 10.59 9.45 7.05
N GLU A 27 9.69 8.79 7.77
CA GLU A 27 10.04 8.05 8.99
C GLU A 27 11.00 6.89 8.73
N TYR A 28 10.84 6.18 7.62
CA TYR A 28 11.74 5.08 7.25
C TYR A 28 13.04 5.53 6.58
N ASN A 29 13.14 6.82 6.22
CA ASN A 29 14.32 7.39 5.56
C ASN A 29 14.90 8.55 6.38
N GLN A 30 14.79 8.50 7.72
CA GLN A 30 15.25 9.53 8.65
C GLN A 30 16.76 9.51 8.98
N TYR A 31 17.48 8.42 8.66
CA TYR A 31 18.92 8.30 8.95
C TYR A 31 19.77 9.02 7.90
N ILE A 32 19.45 10.28 7.68
CA ILE A 32 20.12 11.16 6.76
C ILE A 32 20.70 12.29 7.60
N ASP A 33 22.01 12.52 7.48
CA ASP A 33 22.69 13.59 8.20
C ASP A 33 22.21 14.98 7.75
N ASN A 34 21.65 15.05 6.53
CA ASN A 34 21.16 16.28 5.91
C ASN A 34 19.77 16.08 5.30
N GLU A 35 18.86 17.02 5.54
CA GLU A 35 17.52 16.98 4.93
C GLU A 35 17.52 16.98 3.39
N GLN A 36 18.61 17.45 2.77
CA GLN A 36 18.81 17.43 1.32
C GLN A 36 19.00 16.02 0.74
N GLU A 37 19.26 15.04 1.57
CA GLU A 37 19.36 13.61 1.19
C GLU A 37 18.01 12.90 1.28
N ALA A 38 16.99 13.56 1.85
CA ALA A 38 15.64 13.01 1.95
C ALA A 38 15.07 12.73 0.56
N PRO A 39 14.23 11.69 0.42
CA PRO A 39 13.59 11.34 -0.86
C PRO A 39 12.79 12.51 -1.42
N ASN A 40 12.98 12.81 -2.72
CA ASN A 40 12.12 13.75 -3.41
C ASN A 40 10.77 13.11 -3.72
N VAL A 41 9.69 13.74 -3.29
CA VAL A 41 8.33 13.22 -3.47
C VAL A 41 7.42 14.28 -4.09
N ILE A 42 6.71 13.91 -5.17
CA ILE A 42 5.63 14.72 -5.73
C ILE A 42 4.31 14.01 -5.42
N VAL A 43 3.41 14.69 -4.72
CA VAL A 43 2.12 14.12 -4.33
C VAL A 43 0.99 14.82 -5.08
N PHE A 44 0.21 14.04 -5.83
CA PHE A 44 -1.09 14.45 -6.33
C PHE A 44 -2.17 13.92 -5.39
N SER A 45 -2.58 14.72 -4.41
CA SER A 45 -3.69 14.37 -3.52
C SER A 45 -4.99 14.91 -4.10
N LEU A 46 -5.78 14.01 -4.73
CA LEU A 46 -6.96 14.36 -5.52
C LEU A 46 -8.23 13.71 -4.93
N PRO A 47 -8.83 14.29 -3.87
CA PRO A 47 -10.05 13.74 -3.25
C PRO A 47 -11.28 13.74 -4.19
N SER A 48 -11.22 14.56 -5.25
CA SER A 48 -12.25 14.62 -6.31
C SER A 48 -12.25 13.42 -7.26
N ALA A 49 -11.34 12.45 -7.09
CA ALA A 49 -11.35 11.22 -7.88
C ALA A 49 -12.71 10.53 -7.81
N PRO A 50 -13.25 10.03 -8.94
CA PRO A 50 -14.50 9.27 -8.95
C PRO A 50 -14.46 8.12 -7.93
N ASP A 51 -15.59 7.85 -7.26
CA ASP A 51 -15.63 6.82 -6.24
C ASP A 51 -15.45 5.43 -6.84
N ARG A 52 -14.37 4.73 -6.43
CA ARG A 52 -13.95 3.42 -6.96
C ARG A 52 -14.98 2.34 -6.68
N THR A 53 -15.61 2.39 -5.50
CA THR A 53 -16.63 1.41 -5.12
C THR A 53 -17.87 1.57 -5.97
N THR A 54 -18.34 2.80 -6.11
CA THR A 54 -19.51 3.13 -6.97
C THR A 54 -19.22 2.78 -8.43
N SER A 55 -18.05 3.15 -8.97
CA SER A 55 -17.65 2.83 -10.35
C SER A 55 -17.67 1.33 -10.63
N VAL A 56 -17.10 0.53 -9.71
CA VAL A 56 -17.09 -0.94 -9.84
C VAL A 56 -18.47 -1.55 -9.66
N HIS A 57 -19.33 -0.98 -8.80
CA HIS A 57 -20.68 -1.49 -8.59
C HIS A 57 -21.63 -1.19 -9.74
N SER A 58 -21.59 0.02 -10.27
CA SER A 58 -22.44 0.44 -11.39
C SER A 58 -22.01 -0.12 -12.74
N GLY A 59 -20.77 -0.62 -12.86
CA GLY A 59 -20.15 -1.00 -14.14
C GLY A 59 -19.70 0.21 -14.97
N ASN A 60 -19.90 1.43 -14.48
CA ASN A 60 -19.41 2.65 -15.15
C ASN A 60 -17.99 3.00 -14.67
N GLU A 61 -17.02 2.25 -15.16
CA GLU A 61 -15.62 2.37 -14.75
C GLU A 61 -14.83 3.37 -15.59
N ARG A 62 -15.40 3.79 -16.73
CA ARG A 62 -14.70 4.63 -17.72
C ARG A 62 -14.19 5.93 -17.11
N GLU A 63 -15.03 6.64 -16.39
CA GLU A 63 -14.66 7.92 -15.78
C GLU A 63 -13.47 7.79 -14.83
N PHE A 64 -13.43 6.72 -14.03
CA PHE A 64 -12.32 6.48 -13.13
C PHE A 64 -11.04 6.06 -13.88
N ILE A 65 -11.16 5.24 -14.92
CA ILE A 65 -10.01 4.83 -15.77
C ILE A 65 -9.41 6.08 -16.43
N ASP A 66 -10.22 6.94 -17.02
CA ASP A 66 -9.79 8.19 -17.65
C ASP A 66 -9.14 9.12 -16.62
N PHE A 67 -9.67 9.21 -15.41
CA PHE A 67 -9.06 9.95 -14.31
C PHE A 67 -7.65 9.43 -14.00
N VAL A 68 -7.48 8.12 -13.83
CA VAL A 68 -6.17 7.51 -13.56
C VAL A 68 -5.22 7.78 -14.72
N GLN A 69 -5.66 7.59 -15.96
CA GLN A 69 -4.85 7.81 -17.15
C GLN A 69 -4.29 9.24 -17.21
N ILE A 70 -5.16 10.25 -17.11
CA ILE A 70 -4.78 11.67 -17.18
C ILE A 70 -3.73 12.02 -16.13
N HIS A 71 -3.89 11.52 -14.91
CA HIS A 71 -2.99 11.87 -13.82
C HIS A 71 -1.68 11.07 -13.83
N LEU A 72 -1.70 9.82 -14.32
CA LEU A 72 -0.47 9.08 -14.59
C LEU A 72 0.35 9.73 -15.70
N GLU A 73 -0.28 10.19 -16.79
CA GLU A 73 0.42 10.90 -17.86
C GLU A 73 1.17 12.14 -17.34
N LYS A 74 0.51 12.91 -16.46
CA LYS A 74 1.14 14.10 -15.83
C LYS A 74 2.30 13.70 -14.91
N LEU A 75 2.13 12.70 -14.06
CA LEU A 75 3.18 12.24 -13.15
C LEU A 75 4.35 11.62 -13.89
N ASN A 76 4.11 10.85 -14.95
CA ASN A 76 5.15 10.20 -15.74
C ASN A 76 6.18 11.20 -16.31
N GLN A 77 5.79 12.45 -16.52
CA GLN A 77 6.69 13.51 -17.01
C GLN A 77 7.57 14.09 -15.90
N LEU A 78 7.20 13.92 -14.64
CA LEU A 78 7.79 14.62 -13.49
C LEU A 78 8.64 13.71 -12.60
N VAL A 79 8.39 12.39 -12.63
CA VAL A 79 8.91 11.45 -11.63
C VAL A 79 9.54 10.21 -12.25
N ASP A 80 10.31 9.48 -11.46
CA ASP A 80 11.01 8.26 -11.90
C ASP A 80 10.20 7.00 -11.59
N ARG A 81 9.44 6.98 -10.50
CA ARG A 81 8.51 5.91 -10.10
C ARG A 81 7.23 6.49 -9.55
N ILE A 82 6.14 5.70 -9.58
CA ILE A 82 4.81 6.14 -9.14
C ILE A 82 4.21 5.09 -8.21
N VAL A 83 3.66 5.54 -7.08
CA VAL A 83 2.78 4.75 -6.23
C VAL A 83 1.36 5.29 -6.34
N ILE A 84 0.40 4.41 -6.64
CA ILE A 84 -1.02 4.76 -6.54
C ILE A 84 -1.49 4.34 -5.15
N GLY A 85 -1.78 5.31 -4.29
CA GLY A 85 -2.14 5.11 -2.88
C GLY A 85 -3.53 4.51 -2.65
N CYS A 86 -3.95 3.55 -3.51
CA CYS A 86 -5.24 2.87 -3.43
C CYS A 86 -5.17 1.51 -4.14
N CYS A 87 -5.36 0.42 -3.39
CA CYS A 87 -5.34 -0.92 -3.99
C CYS A 87 -6.44 -1.09 -5.05
N THR A 88 -7.67 -0.64 -4.79
CA THR A 88 -8.77 -0.74 -5.75
C THR A 88 -8.44 -0.05 -7.07
N ALA A 89 -7.71 1.06 -7.04
CA ALA A 89 -7.37 1.81 -8.26
C ALA A 89 -6.49 1.01 -9.25
N HIS A 90 -5.83 -0.05 -8.79
CA HIS A 90 -4.99 -0.89 -9.64
C HIS A 90 -5.77 -1.61 -10.74
N TYR A 91 -7.12 -1.76 -10.62
CA TYR A 91 -7.89 -2.32 -11.73
C TYR A 91 -7.82 -1.48 -13.02
N ALA A 92 -7.64 -0.16 -12.87
CA ALA A 92 -7.53 0.72 -14.01
C ALA A 92 -6.27 0.45 -14.85
N LEU A 93 -5.19 -0.02 -14.23
CA LEU A 93 -3.91 -0.26 -14.92
C LEU A 93 -4.03 -1.29 -16.06
N ALA A 94 -4.92 -2.27 -15.92
CA ALA A 94 -5.17 -3.26 -16.97
C ALA A 94 -5.80 -2.67 -18.25
N HIS A 95 -6.31 -1.46 -18.19
CA HIS A 95 -6.95 -0.75 -19.29
C HIS A 95 -6.05 0.32 -19.92
N LEU A 96 -4.84 0.50 -19.39
CA LEU A 96 -3.89 1.52 -19.83
C LEU A 96 -2.71 0.89 -20.58
N PRO A 97 -2.14 1.60 -21.56
CA PRO A 97 -0.97 1.11 -22.28
C PRO A 97 0.27 1.03 -21.37
N GLU A 98 1.15 0.07 -21.65
CA GLU A 98 2.32 -0.23 -20.83
C GLU A 98 3.23 0.99 -20.60
N HIS A 99 3.44 1.84 -21.60
CA HIS A 99 4.28 3.03 -21.48
C HIS A 99 3.77 4.05 -20.44
N GLN A 100 2.48 3.99 -20.07
CA GLN A 100 1.90 4.82 -19.02
C GLN A 100 2.00 4.18 -17.64
N THR A 101 2.11 2.85 -17.57
CA THR A 101 2.08 2.08 -16.32
C THR A 101 3.44 1.53 -15.89
N ASN A 102 4.45 1.57 -16.76
CA ASN A 102 5.78 0.99 -16.53
C ASN A 102 6.54 1.59 -15.33
N LYS A 103 6.21 2.83 -14.91
CA LYS A 103 6.77 3.46 -13.72
C LYS A 103 5.98 3.14 -12.44
N VAL A 104 4.81 2.50 -12.55
CA VAL A 104 3.96 2.22 -11.40
C VAL A 104 4.51 1.06 -10.58
N ILE A 105 4.77 1.33 -9.29
CA ILE A 105 5.05 0.31 -8.29
C ILE A 105 3.71 -0.28 -7.86
N SER A 106 3.46 -1.54 -8.22
CA SER A 106 2.19 -2.20 -7.92
C SER A 106 2.11 -2.65 -6.47
N LEU A 107 1.15 -2.12 -5.71
CA LEU A 107 0.88 -2.56 -4.35
C LEU A 107 0.52 -4.05 -4.28
N ILE A 108 -0.14 -4.58 -5.31
CA ILE A 108 -0.50 -6.00 -5.37
C ILE A 108 0.75 -6.87 -5.52
N LYS A 109 1.70 -6.47 -6.39
CA LYS A 109 2.95 -7.22 -6.57
C LYS A 109 3.85 -7.15 -5.34
N ILE A 110 3.91 -6.01 -4.65
CA ILE A 110 4.66 -5.88 -3.39
C ILE A 110 4.04 -6.80 -2.30
N ALA A 111 2.72 -6.85 -2.21
CA ALA A 111 2.06 -7.79 -1.28
C ALA A 111 2.31 -9.25 -1.67
N ASP A 112 2.33 -9.58 -2.96
CA ASP A 112 2.64 -10.93 -3.45
C ASP A 112 4.04 -11.38 -3.05
N GLN A 113 5.04 -10.50 -3.19
CA GLN A 113 6.41 -10.77 -2.75
C GLN A 113 6.48 -11.05 -1.24
N GLN A 114 5.80 -10.24 -0.42
CA GLN A 114 5.73 -10.47 1.01
C GLN A 114 5.03 -11.80 1.35
N LEU A 115 3.96 -12.15 0.63
CA LEU A 115 3.24 -13.41 0.82
C LEU A 115 4.09 -14.63 0.50
N GLN A 116 4.95 -14.56 -0.52
CA GLN A 116 5.85 -15.68 -0.88
C GLN A 116 6.88 -16.01 0.22
N GLU A 117 7.22 -14.99 1.03
CA GLU A 117 8.16 -15.12 2.15
C GLU A 117 7.46 -15.34 3.49
N HIS A 118 6.12 -15.34 3.50
CA HIS A 118 5.31 -15.42 4.71
C HIS A 118 4.96 -16.88 5.05
N ASP A 119 5.11 -17.25 6.32
CA ASP A 119 4.99 -18.65 6.76
C ASP A 119 3.55 -19.16 6.83
N GLU A 120 2.56 -18.29 6.85
CA GLU A 120 1.15 -18.65 7.02
C GLU A 120 0.21 -17.86 6.09
N PRO A 121 -0.98 -18.40 5.77
CA PRO A 121 -1.98 -17.66 5.02
C PRO A 121 -2.44 -16.39 5.75
N ALA A 122 -2.68 -15.32 5.00
CA ALA A 122 -3.06 -14.02 5.54
C ALA A 122 -4.47 -13.61 5.10
N LEU A 123 -5.25 -13.03 6.02
CA LEU A 123 -6.61 -12.55 5.78
C LEU A 123 -6.57 -11.24 4.99
N LEU A 124 -7.22 -11.20 3.84
CA LEU A 124 -7.32 -10.00 3.02
C LEU A 124 -8.33 -9.02 3.64
N LEU A 125 -7.85 -7.89 4.17
CA LEU A 125 -8.68 -6.78 4.65
C LEU A 125 -8.75 -5.71 3.56
N ALA A 126 -9.86 -5.69 2.79
CA ALA A 126 -9.96 -4.86 1.60
C ALA A 126 -11.31 -4.16 1.46
N GLY A 127 -11.35 -3.15 0.59
CA GLY A 127 -12.61 -2.53 0.19
C GLY A 127 -13.39 -3.39 -0.80
N THR A 128 -14.70 -3.18 -0.86
CA THR A 128 -15.63 -3.96 -1.70
C THR A 128 -15.21 -4.00 -3.17
N GLY A 129 -14.67 -2.90 -3.71
CA GLY A 129 -14.17 -2.87 -5.09
C GLY A 129 -13.01 -3.83 -5.34
N THR A 130 -12.11 -3.97 -4.36
CA THR A 130 -10.97 -4.89 -4.42
C THR A 130 -11.44 -6.34 -4.46
N TYR A 131 -12.39 -6.73 -3.59
CA TYR A 131 -12.99 -8.06 -3.59
C TYR A 131 -13.72 -8.35 -4.90
N LYS A 132 -14.58 -7.43 -5.35
CA LYS A 132 -15.36 -7.62 -6.58
C LYS A 132 -14.47 -7.80 -7.82
N LYS A 133 -13.35 -7.08 -7.88
CA LYS A 133 -12.36 -7.21 -8.96
C LYS A 133 -11.41 -8.38 -8.79
N LYS A 134 -11.40 -9.03 -7.62
CA LYS A 134 -10.48 -10.13 -7.27
C LYS A 134 -9.02 -9.74 -7.52
N LEU A 135 -8.63 -8.52 -7.09
CA LEU A 135 -7.34 -7.95 -7.49
C LEU A 135 -6.15 -8.73 -6.96
N PHE A 136 -6.22 -9.19 -5.70
CA PHE A 136 -5.15 -9.96 -5.09
C PHE A 136 -5.15 -11.40 -5.60
N GLU A 137 -6.30 -12.05 -5.69
CA GLU A 137 -6.42 -13.43 -6.17
C GLU A 137 -5.94 -13.60 -7.63
N ARG A 138 -6.11 -12.55 -8.45
CA ARG A 138 -5.65 -12.54 -9.86
C ARG A 138 -4.25 -11.99 -10.04
N GLY A 139 -3.81 -11.13 -9.15
CA GLY A 139 -2.55 -10.40 -9.26
C GLY A 139 -1.38 -11.02 -8.52
N CYS A 140 -1.65 -11.96 -7.57
CA CYS A 140 -0.65 -12.65 -6.78
C CYS A 140 -0.39 -14.07 -7.29
N THR A 141 0.87 -14.46 -7.32
CA THR A 141 1.30 -15.85 -7.57
C THR A 141 1.09 -16.72 -6.34
N ALA A 142 1.26 -16.14 -5.14
CA ALA A 142 0.96 -16.77 -3.84
C ALA A 142 -0.53 -16.67 -3.45
N ALA A 143 -1.45 -16.68 -4.43
CA ALA A 143 -2.89 -16.55 -4.20
C ALA A 143 -3.48 -17.63 -3.27
N ASN A 144 -2.85 -18.80 -3.17
CA ASN A 144 -3.22 -19.87 -2.24
C ASN A 144 -2.95 -19.51 -0.76
N GLN A 145 -2.16 -18.49 -0.48
CA GLN A 145 -1.92 -17.96 0.85
C GLN A 145 -2.87 -16.81 1.23
N ILE A 146 -3.79 -16.43 0.34
CA ILE A 146 -4.75 -15.37 0.60
C ILE A 146 -6.04 -15.97 1.13
N ILE A 147 -6.43 -15.57 2.33
CA ILE A 147 -7.75 -15.89 2.89
C ILE A 147 -8.69 -14.74 2.54
N SER A 148 -9.63 -14.98 1.63
CA SER A 148 -10.70 -14.02 1.35
C SER A 148 -11.81 -14.20 2.39
N PRO A 149 -12.23 -13.13 3.09
CA PRO A 149 -13.29 -13.22 4.09
C PRO A 149 -14.65 -13.51 3.44
N ASP A 150 -15.55 -14.11 4.23
CA ASP A 150 -16.95 -14.31 3.83
C ASP A 150 -17.63 -12.96 3.54
N GLU A 151 -18.62 -12.98 2.67
CA GLU A 151 -19.39 -11.77 2.30
C GLU A 151 -20.03 -11.07 3.51
N LYS A 152 -20.37 -11.84 4.54
CA LYS A 152 -20.93 -11.33 5.81
C LYS A 152 -19.95 -10.43 6.56
N ASP A 153 -18.66 -10.70 6.45
CA ASP A 153 -17.62 -9.93 7.13
C ASP A 153 -17.21 -8.68 6.33
N HIS A 154 -17.52 -8.63 5.02
CA HIS A 154 -17.24 -7.46 4.20
C HIS A 154 -17.87 -6.18 4.78
N ARG A 155 -19.06 -6.31 5.41
CA ARG A 155 -19.72 -5.16 6.04
C ARG A 155 -18.90 -4.62 7.22
N LEU A 156 -18.42 -5.49 8.11
CA LEU A 156 -17.59 -5.11 9.25
C LEU A 156 -16.29 -4.46 8.78
N ILE A 157 -15.62 -5.06 7.78
CA ILE A 157 -14.39 -4.51 7.19
C ILE A 157 -14.65 -3.14 6.56
N HIS A 158 -15.78 -2.99 5.85
CA HIS A 158 -16.19 -1.71 5.28
C HIS A 158 -16.41 -0.64 6.38
N GLU A 159 -17.04 -1.00 7.48
CA GLU A 159 -17.26 -0.09 8.61
C GLU A 159 -15.94 0.35 9.26
N MET A 160 -14.98 -0.55 9.46
CA MET A 160 -13.64 -0.21 9.94
C MET A 160 -12.96 0.82 9.01
N ILE A 161 -13.03 0.61 7.70
CA ILE A 161 -12.43 1.50 6.71
C ILE A 161 -13.10 2.88 6.75
N PHE A 162 -14.42 2.94 6.62
CA PHE A 162 -15.14 4.20 6.36
C PHE A 162 -15.50 4.98 7.63
N LYS A 163 -15.76 4.29 8.75
CA LYS A 163 -16.16 4.95 10.00
C LYS A 163 -14.97 5.31 10.89
N VAL A 164 -13.83 4.61 10.75
CA VAL A 164 -12.67 4.79 11.61
C VAL A 164 -11.45 5.28 10.81
N LEU A 165 -10.87 4.44 9.96
CA LEU A 165 -9.58 4.69 9.34
C LEU A 165 -9.61 5.89 8.38
N LYS A 166 -10.59 5.99 7.48
CA LYS A 166 -10.75 7.13 6.57
C LYS A 166 -11.00 8.47 7.27
N ARG A 167 -11.47 8.42 8.52
CA ARG A 167 -11.69 9.60 9.35
C ARG A 167 -10.48 9.99 10.20
N GLY A 168 -9.38 9.25 10.08
CA GLY A 168 -8.17 9.48 10.88
C GLY A 168 -8.36 9.24 12.37
N GLN A 169 -9.35 8.40 12.76
CA GLN A 169 -9.56 8.03 14.14
C GLN A 169 -8.48 7.04 14.60
N ASN A 170 -8.35 6.90 15.94
CA ASN A 170 -7.37 5.99 16.52
C ASN A 170 -7.59 4.54 16.02
N PRO A 171 -6.58 3.90 15.42
CA PRO A 171 -6.69 2.54 14.90
C PRO A 171 -6.98 1.48 15.97
N LEU A 172 -6.73 1.77 17.25
CA LEU A 172 -7.15 0.90 18.35
C LEU A 172 -8.65 0.62 18.38
N ALA A 173 -9.47 1.54 17.87
CA ALA A 173 -10.92 1.36 17.84
C ALA A 173 -11.37 0.15 16.98
N ILE A 174 -10.50 -0.36 16.10
CA ILE A 174 -10.79 -1.54 15.27
C ILE A 174 -9.97 -2.77 15.64
N LEU A 175 -9.02 -2.65 16.58
CA LEU A 175 -8.08 -3.73 16.89
C LEU A 175 -8.78 -5.01 17.36
N GLU A 176 -9.78 -4.87 18.24
CA GLU A 176 -10.57 -6.01 18.73
C GLU A 176 -11.35 -6.71 17.60
N ASP A 177 -11.93 -5.94 16.69
CA ASP A 177 -12.69 -6.50 15.56
C ASP A 177 -11.76 -7.19 14.55
N VAL A 178 -10.58 -6.62 14.29
CA VAL A 178 -9.55 -7.29 13.48
C VAL A 178 -9.13 -8.60 14.15
N GLN A 179 -8.90 -8.60 15.46
CA GLN A 179 -8.52 -9.81 16.20
C GLN A 179 -9.59 -10.90 16.15
N LYS A 180 -10.88 -10.52 16.27
CA LYS A 180 -12.02 -11.45 16.10
C LYS A 180 -12.04 -12.08 14.71
N LEU A 181 -11.80 -11.28 13.67
CA LEU A 181 -11.71 -11.78 12.29
C LEU A 181 -10.53 -12.75 12.13
N LEU A 182 -9.34 -12.37 12.59
CA LEU A 182 -8.15 -13.23 12.52
C LEU A 182 -8.38 -14.58 13.23
N ASN A 183 -8.96 -14.56 14.43
CA ASN A 183 -9.32 -15.78 15.18
C ASN A 183 -10.35 -16.64 14.41
N LYS A 184 -11.39 -16.02 13.81
CA LYS A 184 -12.40 -16.71 12.99
C LYS A 184 -11.74 -17.44 11.82
N TYR A 185 -10.80 -16.79 11.15
CA TYR A 185 -10.11 -17.33 9.97
C TYR A 185 -8.84 -18.13 10.32
N LYS A 186 -8.55 -18.34 11.62
CA LYS A 186 -7.43 -19.16 12.13
C LYS A 186 -6.07 -18.71 11.59
N THR A 187 -5.84 -17.43 11.53
CA THR A 187 -4.56 -16.82 11.18
C THR A 187 -4.25 -15.67 12.15
N ARG A 188 -3.01 -15.27 12.24
CA ARG A 188 -2.58 -14.04 12.95
C ARG A 188 -2.15 -12.94 11.99
N SER A 189 -2.29 -13.17 10.68
CA SER A 189 -1.75 -12.30 9.65
C SER A 189 -2.86 -11.71 8.79
N PHE A 190 -2.73 -10.43 8.41
CA PHE A 190 -3.62 -9.80 7.45
C PHE A 190 -2.85 -9.06 6.35
N ILE A 191 -3.51 -8.90 5.19
CA ILE A 191 -3.04 -8.09 4.07
C ILE A 191 -3.76 -6.74 4.10
N SER A 192 -3.03 -5.63 4.07
CA SER A 192 -3.57 -4.27 3.89
C SER A 192 -4.13 -4.08 2.46
N GLY A 193 -5.17 -4.84 2.12
CA GLY A 193 -5.83 -4.82 0.81
C GLY A 193 -6.68 -3.56 0.57
N CYS A 194 -6.97 -2.80 1.61
CA CYS A 194 -7.31 -1.39 1.55
C CYS A 194 -6.18 -0.62 2.23
N THR A 195 -5.65 0.39 1.54
CA THR A 195 -4.48 1.14 2.03
C THR A 195 -4.71 1.83 3.37
N GLU A 196 -5.95 2.06 3.76
CA GLU A 196 -6.29 2.60 5.08
C GLU A 196 -5.82 1.69 6.24
N PHE A 197 -5.75 0.36 6.05
CA PHE A 197 -5.20 -0.56 7.06
C PHE A 197 -3.70 -0.36 7.32
N HIS A 198 -2.98 0.38 6.46
CA HIS A 198 -1.62 0.83 6.75
C HIS A 198 -1.52 1.58 8.10
N ILE A 199 -2.55 2.35 8.46
CA ILE A 199 -2.57 3.08 9.74
C ILE A 199 -2.52 2.09 10.91
N LEU A 200 -3.27 0.98 10.83
CA LEU A 200 -3.22 -0.09 11.84
C LEU A 200 -1.88 -0.85 11.77
N ALA A 201 -1.43 -1.24 10.59
CA ALA A 201 -0.17 -1.95 10.40
C ALA A 201 1.01 -1.19 10.99
N LYS A 202 1.08 0.11 10.73
CA LYS A 202 2.08 1.01 11.30
C LYS A 202 1.95 1.12 12.82
N TYR A 203 0.72 1.25 13.33
CA TYR A 203 0.48 1.29 14.77
C TYR A 203 0.98 0.02 15.47
N LEU A 204 0.66 -1.17 14.94
CA LEU A 204 1.11 -2.45 15.49
C LEU A 204 2.65 -2.50 15.55
N LYS A 205 3.30 -2.13 14.47
CA LYS A 205 4.76 -2.13 14.35
C LYS A 205 5.43 -1.15 15.34
N LEU A 206 4.93 0.07 15.44
CA LEU A 206 5.50 1.09 16.33
C LEU A 206 5.32 0.76 17.82
N ASN A 207 4.30 -0.03 18.16
CA ASN A 207 4.02 -0.42 19.56
C ASN A 207 4.51 -1.83 19.90
N GLY A 208 5.26 -2.50 19.02
CA GLY A 208 5.81 -3.84 19.26
C GLY A 208 4.72 -4.90 19.48
N ILE A 209 3.57 -4.77 18.80
CA ILE A 209 2.48 -5.74 18.89
C ILE A 209 2.70 -6.83 17.84
N ASP A 210 3.51 -7.84 18.19
CA ASP A 210 3.91 -8.93 17.28
C ASP A 210 2.88 -10.08 17.20
N SER A 211 1.85 -10.05 18.05
CA SER A 211 0.77 -11.04 18.03
C SER A 211 -0.10 -10.98 16.77
N ILE A 212 -0.08 -9.86 16.06
CA ILE A 212 -0.74 -9.65 14.77
C ILE A 212 0.31 -9.21 13.77
N GLN A 213 0.36 -9.88 12.62
CA GLN A 213 1.29 -9.56 11.54
C GLN A 213 0.55 -8.89 10.38
N ALA A 214 1.17 -7.87 9.81
CA ALA A 214 0.60 -7.12 8.70
C ALA A 214 1.47 -7.23 7.45
N ILE A 215 0.90 -7.72 6.36
CA ILE A 215 1.46 -7.61 5.01
C ILE A 215 1.01 -6.27 4.47
N ASP A 216 1.91 -5.28 4.54
CA ASP A 216 1.58 -3.90 4.18
C ASP A 216 2.50 -3.37 3.08
N PRO A 217 1.98 -3.24 1.84
CA PRO A 217 2.79 -2.78 0.71
C PRO A 217 3.37 -1.39 0.87
N LEU A 218 2.69 -0.48 1.59
CA LEU A 218 3.17 0.89 1.75
C LEU A 218 4.35 0.97 2.72
N ILE A 219 4.34 0.16 3.80
CA ILE A 219 5.50 0.03 4.69
C ILE A 219 6.68 -0.53 3.91
N THR A 220 6.47 -1.60 3.14
CA THR A 220 7.54 -2.23 2.34
C THR A 220 8.13 -1.27 1.32
N ILE A 221 7.30 -0.48 0.62
CA ILE A 221 7.78 0.55 -0.31
C ILE A 221 8.62 1.59 0.43
N ALA A 222 8.16 2.09 1.58
CA ALA A 222 8.90 3.08 2.34
C ALA A 222 10.25 2.56 2.84
N GLN A 223 10.33 1.29 3.24
CA GLN A 223 11.55 0.64 3.70
C GLN A 223 12.57 0.41 2.59
N ASN A 224 12.11 0.11 1.37
CA ASN A 224 12.97 -0.25 0.24
C ASN A 224 13.00 0.85 -0.84
N LEU A 225 12.70 2.10 -0.46
CA LEU A 225 12.47 3.18 -1.41
C LEU A 225 13.68 3.45 -2.31
N SER A 226 14.89 3.48 -1.77
CA SER A 226 16.11 3.71 -2.52
C SER A 226 16.29 2.69 -3.66
N GLN A 227 16.09 1.41 -3.38
CA GLN A 227 16.18 0.33 -4.36
C GLN A 227 15.09 0.42 -5.43
N LEU A 228 13.86 0.75 -5.01
CA LEU A 228 12.72 0.90 -5.92
C LEU A 228 12.85 2.11 -6.85
N LEU A 229 13.62 3.11 -6.46
CA LEU A 229 13.90 4.31 -7.25
C LEU A 229 15.10 4.17 -8.18
N GLU A 230 15.94 3.14 -8.01
CA GLU A 230 17.06 2.90 -8.92
C GLU A 230 16.58 2.69 -10.37
N PRO A 231 17.28 3.23 -11.37
CA PRO A 231 16.95 2.98 -12.76
C PRO A 231 17.04 1.47 -13.04
N THR A 232 15.96 0.84 -13.46
CA THR A 232 16.02 -0.54 -13.95
C THR A 232 16.87 -0.56 -15.19
N ALA A 233 18.12 -1.06 -15.08
CA ALA A 233 18.86 -1.45 -16.24
C ALA A 233 17.99 -2.43 -17.04
N SER A 234 17.81 -2.14 -18.34
CA SER A 234 17.01 -2.92 -19.26
C SER A 234 17.43 -4.38 -19.21
N ASN A 235 16.81 -5.20 -18.38
CA ASN A 235 16.93 -6.65 -18.45
C ASN A 235 15.74 -7.33 -17.78
N SER A 236 15.20 -8.28 -18.49
CA SER A 236 14.03 -9.12 -18.23
C SER A 236 14.17 -10.12 -17.06
N ASN A 237 15.08 -9.92 -16.11
CA ASN A 237 15.37 -10.86 -15.02
C ASN A 237 15.28 -10.25 -13.60
N ASN A 238 14.75 -9.02 -13.45
CA ASN A 238 14.81 -8.29 -12.17
C ASN A 238 13.79 -8.71 -11.08
N SER A 239 12.94 -9.70 -11.33
CA SER A 239 12.09 -10.27 -10.26
C SER A 239 12.90 -10.94 -9.14
N ASN A 240 14.09 -11.46 -9.44
CA ASN A 240 14.93 -12.17 -8.47
C ASN A 240 15.93 -11.28 -7.70
N LEU A 241 16.26 -10.09 -8.19
CA LEU A 241 17.23 -9.20 -7.53
C LEU A 241 16.64 -8.47 -6.33
N ILE A 242 15.33 -8.25 -6.28
CA ILE A 242 14.66 -7.65 -5.11
C ILE A 242 14.64 -8.64 -3.95
N LEU A 243 14.56 -9.95 -4.22
CA LEU A 243 14.51 -11.02 -3.21
C LEU A 243 15.84 -11.21 -2.47
N GLU A 244 16.99 -11.04 -3.12
CA GLU A 244 18.29 -11.21 -2.46
C GLU A 244 18.68 -10.06 -1.51
N SER A 245 18.13 -8.87 -1.70
CA SER A 245 18.46 -7.69 -0.89
C SER A 245 17.56 -7.50 0.33
N MET A 246 16.46 -8.26 0.46
CA MET A 246 15.51 -8.18 1.59
C MET A 246 16.01 -8.86 2.88
N LYS A 247 17.25 -9.34 2.96
CA LYS A 247 17.84 -9.78 4.21
C LYS A 247 18.14 -8.56 5.09
N LEU A 248 17.17 -8.17 5.87
CA LEU A 248 17.20 -7.07 6.82
C LEU A 248 18.28 -7.27 7.90
N PRO A 249 19.05 -6.24 8.24
CA PRO A 249 19.67 -6.18 9.55
C PRO A 249 18.59 -5.96 10.59
N GLN A 250 18.40 -6.96 11.46
CA GLN A 250 17.67 -6.77 12.72
C GLN A 250 18.50 -5.82 13.59
N GLN A 251 18.26 -4.53 13.53
CA GLN A 251 18.55 -3.58 14.60
C GLN A 251 18.37 -2.15 14.11
N LEU A 252 17.63 -1.42 14.90
CA LEU A 252 17.64 0.00 15.20
C LEU A 252 16.25 0.64 15.13
N TYR A 253 15.48 0.46 16.20
CA TYR A 253 14.49 1.46 16.60
C TYR A 253 15.03 2.17 17.85
N PRO A 254 15.19 3.49 17.85
CA PRO A 254 15.32 4.25 19.08
C PRO A 254 13.97 4.17 19.81
N SER A 255 14.05 4.04 21.13
CA SER A 255 12.92 4.07 22.07
C SER A 255 11.98 5.25 21.78
N PRO A 256 10.66 5.12 22.03
CA PRO A 256 9.72 6.19 21.78
C PRO A 256 10.14 7.44 22.54
N ILE A 257 10.25 8.55 21.82
CA ILE A 257 10.41 9.87 22.44
C ILE A 257 9.09 10.15 23.19
N ASN A 258 9.15 9.94 24.52
CA ASN A 258 8.15 10.46 25.43
C ASN A 258 8.22 11.99 25.40
N SER A 259 7.04 12.60 25.35
CA SER A 259 6.72 14.01 25.60
C SER A 259 6.72 14.95 24.39
N PHE A 260 5.51 15.24 23.93
CA PHE A 260 5.07 16.64 23.88
C PHE A 260 3.70 16.75 24.53
N VAL A 261 3.70 17.49 25.64
CA VAL A 261 2.55 18.03 26.37
C VAL A 261 1.75 18.94 25.44
#